data_5598d9f26e7fee2f6550b5b0a60c9f35
#
_entry.id   5598d9f26e7fee2f6550b5b0a60c9f35
#
_cell.length_a   1.000
_cell.length_b   1.000
_cell.length_c   1.000
_cell.angle_alpha   90.00
_cell.angle_beta   90.00
_cell.angle_gamma   90.00
#
_symmetry.space_group_name_H-M   'P 1'
#
loop_
_entity.id
_entity.type
_entity.pdbx_description
1 polymer ?
#
loop_
_entity_poly.entity_id
_entity_poly.type
_entity_poly.pdbx_seq_one_letter_code
_entity_poly.pdbx_strand_id
1 'polypeptide(L)'
;MSHAPSSPAHVYNTKVMMISAREPFDFRRTLRFILSPPELLNGRHFEPLLDHFVEGEYRRAAEVLGQPVLFGVSEVQLEGRRRTAPALKLRILQSTRPAAAVVESTVADLVRRQFSTDLDLEPFLRLAATDPALSKLVHHFRGMRIPQAPTVYETLVSAILDQQVNLSFAHQVKKALVDAYGAKLEFEGSCYRIFPQPAALAITTPGELRRLQISGPKARYIIALSRAALDGSIDLEGLRDLEPFSAHERLLREKGVGPWTAQYVGLRSLGHLDCLPAADVGLQKVIQRLYGLRKLPTSTRVEAMARPWAGWRSYATFYLWLTYWEEPEWGVRLAEQIRSDRRLTASRRTRRHDGPSQKRNRKHRA
;
A
#
# COMPACT_ATOMS: atom_id res chain seq x y z
N MET A 1 52.04 1.87 4.86
CA MET A 1 51.11 0.97 5.58
C MET A 1 49.82 1.71 5.78
N SER A 2 48.85 1.48 4.89
CA SER A 2 47.56 2.14 4.90
C SER A 2 46.61 1.29 5.77
N HIS A 3 46.21 1.82 6.93
CA HIS A 3 45.14 1.22 7.73
C HIS A 3 43.82 1.43 6.99
N ALA A 4 43.26 0.37 6.42
CA ALA A 4 41.86 0.35 6.02
C ALA A 4 41.01 0.57 7.28
N PRO A 5 39.97 1.42 7.24
CA PRO A 5 39.07 1.56 8.36
C PRO A 5 38.35 0.23 8.59
N SER A 6 38.48 -0.31 9.81
CA SER A 6 37.77 -1.50 10.25
C SER A 6 36.27 -1.26 10.08
N SER A 7 35.61 -2.12 9.31
CA SER A 7 34.15 -2.12 9.23
C SER A 7 33.54 -2.18 10.64
N PRO A 8 32.53 -1.37 10.96
CA PRO A 8 31.92 -1.40 12.28
C PRO A 8 31.43 -2.82 12.57
N ALA A 9 31.75 -3.32 13.77
CA ALA A 9 31.34 -4.65 14.21
C ALA A 9 29.80 -4.73 14.17
N HIS A 10 29.29 -5.60 13.32
CA HIS A 10 27.85 -5.85 13.22
C HIS A 10 27.38 -6.65 14.44
N VAL A 11 26.38 -6.14 15.13
CA VAL A 11 25.77 -6.83 16.29
C VAL A 11 24.55 -7.60 15.81
N TYR A 12 24.64 -8.93 15.90
CA TYR A 12 23.50 -9.82 15.65
C TYR A 12 22.64 -9.88 16.90
N ASN A 13 21.33 -9.68 16.74
CA ASN A 13 20.37 -9.81 17.82
C ASN A 13 19.45 -11.00 17.57
N THR A 14 19.43 -11.96 18.50
CA THR A 14 18.62 -13.18 18.39
C THR A 14 17.25 -13.04 19.05
N LYS A 15 16.94 -11.88 19.63
CA LYS A 15 15.66 -11.69 20.33
C LYS A 15 14.48 -11.79 19.34
N VAL A 16 13.55 -12.63 19.70
CA VAL A 16 12.31 -12.86 18.97
C VAL A 16 11.19 -12.08 19.65
N MET A 17 10.45 -11.30 18.87
CA MET A 17 9.25 -10.61 19.31
C MET A 17 8.02 -11.18 18.61
N MET A 18 6.91 -11.31 19.34
CA MET A 18 5.64 -11.76 18.80
C MET A 18 4.72 -10.56 18.61
N ILE A 19 4.15 -10.45 17.41
CA ILE A 19 3.18 -9.41 17.06
C ILE A 19 1.86 -10.10 16.74
N SER A 20 0.88 -9.94 17.61
CA SER A 20 -0.48 -10.44 17.34
C SER A 20 -1.13 -9.63 16.23
N ALA A 21 -1.98 -10.26 15.42
CA ALA A 21 -2.79 -9.58 14.43
C ALA A 21 -4.28 -9.85 14.65
N ARG A 22 -5.12 -8.86 14.36
CA ARG A 22 -6.58 -9.02 14.42
C ARG A 22 -7.10 -9.78 13.21
N GLU A 23 -7.94 -10.77 13.42
CA GLU A 23 -8.65 -11.47 12.34
C GLU A 23 -9.65 -10.55 11.62
N PRO A 24 -9.90 -10.81 10.31
CA PRO A 24 -9.16 -11.69 9.43
C PRO A 24 -7.82 -11.07 9.01
N PHE A 25 -6.76 -11.87 8.98
CA PHE A 25 -5.42 -11.44 8.60
C PHE A 25 -4.77 -12.49 7.71
N ASP A 26 -4.29 -12.08 6.54
CA ASP A 26 -3.56 -12.93 5.60
C ASP A 26 -2.18 -12.30 5.33
N PHE A 27 -1.18 -12.79 6.07
CA PHE A 27 0.19 -12.31 5.93
C PHE A 27 0.76 -12.58 4.54
N ARG A 28 0.57 -13.80 4.03
CA ARG A 28 1.18 -14.22 2.75
C ARG A 28 0.62 -13.40 1.58
N ARG A 29 -0.68 -13.14 1.59
CA ARG A 29 -1.32 -12.32 0.56
C ARG A 29 -0.87 -10.87 0.65
N THR A 30 -0.81 -10.31 1.86
CA THR A 30 -0.29 -8.95 2.08
C THR A 30 1.18 -8.86 1.67
N LEU A 31 1.98 -9.86 2.01
CA LEU A 31 3.39 -9.96 1.64
C LEU A 31 3.58 -10.09 0.12
N ARG A 32 2.78 -10.92 -0.54
CA ARG A 32 2.81 -11.06 -2.01
C ARG A 32 2.62 -9.70 -2.68
N PHE A 33 1.68 -8.88 -2.21
CA PHE A 33 1.49 -7.52 -2.74
C PHE A 33 2.72 -6.62 -2.51
N ILE A 34 3.39 -6.72 -1.35
CA ILE A 34 4.63 -5.97 -1.06
C ILE A 34 5.74 -6.41 -2.02
N LEU A 35 5.90 -7.72 -2.19
CA LEU A 35 6.94 -8.34 -2.99
C LEU A 35 6.61 -8.37 -4.48
N SER A 36 5.34 -8.22 -4.85
CA SER A 36 4.95 -8.15 -6.24
C SER A 36 5.54 -6.88 -6.82
N PRO A 37 6.74 -6.98 -7.36
CA PRO A 37 7.13 -5.98 -8.31
C PRO A 37 6.14 -6.10 -9.45
N PRO A 38 6.10 -5.15 -10.32
CA PRO A 38 5.26 -5.13 -11.48
C PRO A 38 5.64 -6.21 -12.52
N GLU A 39 5.76 -7.48 -12.13
CA GLU A 39 5.65 -8.61 -13.06
C GLU A 39 4.39 -8.47 -13.91
N LEU A 40 3.37 -7.86 -13.32
CA LEU A 40 2.14 -7.41 -13.98
C LEU A 40 2.39 -6.33 -15.02
N LEU A 41 3.55 -5.70 -15.05
CA LEU A 41 3.92 -4.68 -16.02
C LEU A 41 4.81 -5.25 -17.14
N ASN A 42 4.39 -6.31 -17.84
CA ASN A 42 5.00 -6.89 -19.03
C ASN A 42 5.91 -8.12 -18.84
N GLY A 43 5.70 -8.95 -17.81
CA GLY A 43 6.42 -10.21 -17.66
C GLY A 43 7.93 -10.07 -17.43
N ARG A 44 8.41 -8.93 -16.96
CA ARG A 44 9.81 -8.71 -16.61
C ARG A 44 10.02 -8.97 -15.12
N HIS A 45 10.94 -9.86 -14.80
CA HIS A 45 11.42 -10.03 -13.44
C HIS A 45 12.20 -8.78 -13.02
N PHE A 46 11.79 -8.17 -11.90
CA PHE A 46 12.55 -7.10 -11.27
C PHE A 46 13.18 -7.65 -9.98
N GLU A 47 14.45 -7.34 -9.76
CA GLU A 47 15.06 -7.59 -8.47
C GLU A 47 14.32 -6.82 -7.36
N PRO A 48 14.09 -7.44 -6.19
CA PRO A 48 13.54 -6.74 -5.04
C PRO A 48 14.37 -5.50 -4.73
N LEU A 49 13.73 -4.34 -4.65
CA LEU A 49 14.43 -3.09 -4.42
C LEU A 49 14.81 -2.90 -2.95
N LEU A 50 13.86 -3.07 -2.08
CA LEU A 50 13.95 -2.82 -0.64
C LEU A 50 13.40 -3.99 0.18
N ASP A 51 12.42 -4.71 -0.36
CA ASP A 51 11.68 -5.76 0.29
C ASP A 51 12.17 -7.12 -0.23
N HIS A 52 12.61 -8.00 0.64
CA HIS A 52 13.17 -9.29 0.28
C HIS A 52 12.37 -10.42 0.93
N PHE A 53 12.35 -11.59 0.30
CA PHE A 53 11.79 -12.80 0.90
C PHE A 53 12.80 -13.94 0.78
N VAL A 54 13.33 -14.37 1.91
CA VAL A 54 14.41 -15.35 1.99
C VAL A 54 14.03 -16.40 3.00
N GLU A 55 14.01 -17.67 2.58
CA GLU A 55 13.76 -18.84 3.45
C GLU A 55 12.50 -18.73 4.33
N GLY A 56 11.42 -18.21 3.76
CA GLY A 56 10.15 -18.09 4.47
C GLY A 56 10.03 -16.84 5.36
N GLU A 57 11.01 -15.97 5.33
CA GLU A 57 11.05 -14.73 6.10
C GLU A 57 11.10 -13.50 5.19
N TYR A 58 10.21 -12.55 5.42
CA TYR A 58 10.29 -11.22 4.83
C TYR A 58 11.41 -10.44 5.53
N ARG A 59 12.31 -9.86 4.76
CA ARG A 59 13.44 -9.08 5.28
C ARG A 59 13.42 -7.66 4.70
N ARG A 60 13.61 -6.69 5.56
CA ARG A 60 13.69 -5.28 5.19
C ARG A 60 14.75 -4.56 6.00
N ALA A 61 15.55 -3.74 5.32
CA ALA A 61 16.44 -2.78 5.97
C ALA A 61 15.79 -1.39 6.01
N ALA A 62 15.84 -0.74 7.16
CA ALA A 62 15.35 0.62 7.37
C ALA A 62 16.26 1.39 8.33
N GLU A 63 16.21 2.71 8.26
CA GLU A 63 16.81 3.55 9.29
C GLU A 63 15.82 3.69 10.46
N VAL A 64 16.28 3.34 11.65
CA VAL A 64 15.48 3.38 12.87
C VAL A 64 16.26 4.13 13.94
N LEU A 65 15.74 5.25 14.41
CA LEU A 65 16.40 6.11 15.42
C LEU A 65 17.85 6.47 15.05
N GLY A 66 18.07 6.83 13.78
CA GLY A 66 19.38 7.25 13.27
C GLY A 66 20.39 6.12 13.11
N GLN A 67 19.94 4.87 13.04
CA GLN A 67 20.81 3.73 12.73
C GLN A 67 20.17 2.77 11.72
N PRO A 68 20.97 2.18 10.82
CA PRO A 68 20.55 1.10 9.95
C PRO A 68 20.17 -0.15 10.76
N VAL A 69 18.98 -0.69 10.47
CA VAL A 69 18.48 -1.92 11.10
C VAL A 69 17.93 -2.84 9.99
N LEU A 70 18.38 -4.09 9.99
CA LEU A 70 17.78 -5.16 9.19
C LEU A 70 16.88 -5.99 10.11
N PHE A 71 15.62 -6.15 9.74
CA PHE A 71 14.67 -6.98 10.46
C PHE A 71 14.04 -8.03 9.55
N GLY A 72 13.64 -9.14 10.16
CA GLY A 72 12.96 -10.25 9.53
C GLY A 72 11.59 -10.49 10.15
N VAL A 73 10.58 -10.76 9.31
CA VAL A 73 9.20 -11.04 9.72
C VAL A 73 8.73 -12.33 9.07
N SER A 74 8.21 -13.24 9.87
CA SER A 74 7.61 -14.48 9.38
C SER A 74 6.27 -14.76 10.06
N GLU A 75 5.43 -15.53 9.38
CA GLU A 75 4.17 -16.00 9.95
C GLU A 75 4.45 -17.05 11.02
N VAL A 76 3.76 -16.99 12.14
CA VAL A 76 3.85 -18.02 13.16
C VAL A 76 3.04 -19.23 12.71
N GLN A 77 3.74 -20.33 12.43
CA GLN A 77 3.11 -21.61 12.21
C GLN A 77 2.73 -22.22 13.56
N LEU A 78 1.44 -22.38 13.80
CA LEU A 78 0.94 -23.01 15.00
C LEU A 78 0.80 -24.52 14.76
N GLU A 79 1.64 -25.29 15.43
CA GLU A 79 1.47 -26.72 15.51
C GLU A 79 0.31 -27.02 16.48
N GLY A 80 -0.77 -27.62 15.94
CA GLY A 80 -1.89 -28.12 16.76
C GLY A 80 -3.27 -27.62 16.35
N ARG A 81 -4.31 -28.33 16.81
CA ARG A 81 -5.72 -28.16 16.39
C ARG A 81 -6.43 -26.93 16.99
N ARG A 82 -5.80 -26.09 17.78
CA ARG A 82 -6.43 -24.85 18.30
C ARG A 82 -6.13 -23.69 17.39
N ARG A 83 -7.18 -23.09 16.83
CA ARG A 83 -7.15 -21.79 16.15
C ARG A 83 -6.72 -20.73 17.18
N THR A 84 -5.46 -20.40 17.22
CA THR A 84 -4.98 -19.21 17.92
C THR A 84 -5.04 -18.02 16.98
N ALA A 85 -5.16 -16.81 17.51
CA ALA A 85 -5.14 -15.59 16.72
C ALA A 85 -3.87 -15.52 15.85
N PRO A 86 -3.96 -14.99 14.61
CA PRO A 86 -2.80 -14.86 13.75
C PRO A 86 -1.72 -13.99 14.42
N ALA A 87 -0.47 -14.38 14.24
CA ALA A 87 0.66 -13.67 14.80
C ALA A 87 1.87 -13.70 13.88
N LEU A 88 2.69 -12.67 13.96
CA LEU A 88 3.96 -12.54 13.27
C LEU A 88 5.11 -12.69 14.25
N LYS A 89 6.16 -13.38 13.80
CA LYS A 89 7.45 -13.46 14.47
C LYS A 89 8.35 -12.40 13.86
N LEU A 90 8.80 -11.47 14.69
CA LEU A 90 9.75 -10.41 14.31
C LEU A 90 11.12 -10.71 14.93
N ARG A 91 12.17 -10.56 14.13
CA ARG A 91 13.58 -10.62 14.56
C ARG A 91 14.32 -9.39 14.07
N ILE A 92 15.18 -8.82 14.90
CA ILE A 92 16.21 -7.90 14.43
C ILE A 92 17.41 -8.73 14.03
N LEU A 93 17.71 -8.75 12.74
CA LEU A 93 18.75 -9.57 12.15
C LEU A 93 20.12 -8.90 12.29
N GLN A 94 20.16 -7.58 12.09
CA GLN A 94 21.40 -6.79 12.19
C GLN A 94 21.09 -5.33 12.55
N SER A 95 21.96 -4.73 13.33
CA SER A 95 21.99 -3.29 13.61
C SER A 95 23.44 -2.83 13.77
N THR A 96 23.70 -1.54 13.58
CA THR A 96 25.07 -0.98 13.73
C THR A 96 25.46 -0.71 15.18
N ARG A 97 24.49 -0.76 16.10
CA ARG A 97 24.66 -0.68 17.57
C ARG A 97 23.77 -1.73 18.20
N PRO A 98 24.08 -2.19 19.43
CA PRO A 98 23.18 -3.10 20.15
C PRO A 98 21.76 -2.54 20.14
N ALA A 99 20.80 -3.37 19.75
CA ALA A 99 19.40 -2.96 19.71
C ALA A 99 18.91 -2.74 21.15
N ALA A 100 18.88 -1.48 21.57
CA ALA A 100 18.24 -1.10 22.83
C ALA A 100 16.72 -1.40 22.76
N ALA A 101 16.08 -1.57 23.91
CA ALA A 101 14.64 -1.85 23.98
C ALA A 101 13.79 -0.85 23.19
N VAL A 102 14.23 0.41 23.08
CA VAL A 102 13.56 1.44 22.29
C VAL A 102 13.65 1.17 20.77
N VAL A 103 14.77 0.63 20.28
CA VAL A 103 14.90 0.24 18.86
C VAL A 103 14.00 -0.94 18.57
N GLU A 104 13.98 -1.94 19.46
CA GLU A 104 13.10 -3.12 19.34
C GLU A 104 11.62 -2.73 19.29
N SER A 105 11.17 -1.86 20.21
CA SER A 105 9.80 -1.37 20.23
C SER A 105 9.47 -0.57 18.97
N THR A 106 10.38 0.30 18.51
CA THR A 106 10.18 1.10 17.29
C THR A 106 10.07 0.22 16.05
N VAL A 107 10.90 -0.83 15.93
CA VAL A 107 10.78 -1.82 14.83
C VAL A 107 9.48 -2.60 14.93
N ALA A 108 9.06 -3.00 16.13
CA ALA A 108 7.79 -3.69 16.33
C ALA A 108 6.60 -2.81 15.92
N ASP A 109 6.61 -1.53 16.26
CA ASP A 109 5.57 -0.57 15.84
C ASP A 109 5.59 -0.32 14.33
N LEU A 110 6.79 -0.26 13.72
CA LEU A 110 6.94 -0.19 12.28
C LEU A 110 6.27 -1.40 11.60
N VAL A 111 6.55 -2.62 12.09
CA VAL A 111 5.96 -3.85 11.53
C VAL A 111 4.45 -3.90 11.76
N ARG A 112 3.94 -3.48 12.93
CA ARG A 112 2.49 -3.37 13.18
C ARG A 112 1.83 -2.46 12.14
N ARG A 113 2.39 -1.30 11.89
CA ARG A 113 1.88 -0.37 10.87
C ARG A 113 2.02 -0.95 9.47
N GLN A 114 3.20 -1.46 9.11
CA GLN A 114 3.47 -2.00 7.78
C GLN A 114 2.47 -3.09 7.37
N PHE A 115 2.08 -3.94 8.31
CA PHE A 115 1.11 -5.01 8.05
C PHE A 115 -0.30 -4.70 8.58
N SER A 116 -0.54 -3.50 9.14
CA SER A 116 -1.82 -3.09 9.72
C SER A 116 -2.41 -4.16 10.65
N THR A 117 -1.57 -4.72 11.55
CA THR A 117 -1.95 -5.88 12.38
C THR A 117 -3.06 -5.60 13.37
N ASP A 118 -3.13 -4.36 13.88
CA ASP A 118 -4.03 -3.97 14.96
C ASP A 118 -5.41 -3.51 14.46
N LEU A 119 -5.57 -3.39 13.13
CA LEU A 119 -6.80 -2.88 12.54
C LEU A 119 -7.92 -3.93 12.57
N ASP A 120 -9.08 -3.56 13.10
CA ASP A 120 -10.31 -4.32 12.95
C ASP A 120 -10.93 -4.09 11.56
N LEU A 121 -10.96 -5.12 10.72
CA LEU A 121 -11.55 -5.06 9.38
C LEU A 121 -13.04 -5.37 9.33
N GLU A 122 -13.66 -5.85 10.40
CA GLU A 122 -15.06 -6.26 10.37
C GLU A 122 -16.02 -5.13 9.96
N PRO A 123 -15.83 -3.85 10.36
CA PRO A 123 -16.66 -2.76 9.87
C PRO A 123 -16.57 -2.59 8.35
N PHE A 124 -15.35 -2.70 7.78
CA PHE A 124 -15.17 -2.65 6.32
C PHE A 124 -15.84 -3.83 5.61
N LEU A 125 -15.69 -5.05 6.15
CA LEU A 125 -16.31 -6.24 5.54
C LEU A 125 -17.83 -6.14 5.52
N ARG A 126 -18.45 -5.63 6.59
CA ARG A 126 -19.90 -5.35 6.63
C ARG A 126 -20.31 -4.31 5.61
N LEU A 127 -19.57 -3.21 5.49
CA LEU A 127 -19.83 -2.19 4.48
C LEU A 127 -19.71 -2.77 3.07
N ALA A 128 -18.62 -3.49 2.79
CA ALA A 128 -18.35 -4.08 1.48
C ALA A 128 -19.39 -5.11 1.07
N ALA A 129 -20.02 -5.81 2.01
CA ALA A 129 -21.07 -6.79 1.72
C ALA A 129 -22.30 -6.16 1.03
N THR A 130 -22.52 -4.86 1.16
CA THR A 130 -23.63 -4.15 0.53
C THR A 130 -23.33 -3.69 -0.89
N ASP A 131 -22.07 -3.71 -1.31
CA ASP A 131 -21.65 -3.28 -2.64
C ASP A 131 -21.41 -4.49 -3.56
N PRO A 132 -22.00 -4.54 -4.78
CA PRO A 132 -21.95 -5.72 -5.64
C PRO A 132 -20.55 -6.07 -6.16
N ALA A 133 -19.61 -5.12 -6.20
CA ALA A 133 -18.21 -5.38 -6.56
C ALA A 133 -17.38 -5.68 -5.32
N LEU A 134 -17.45 -4.82 -4.30
CA LEU A 134 -16.65 -4.98 -3.09
C LEU A 134 -16.97 -6.28 -2.34
N SER A 135 -18.22 -6.75 -2.32
CA SER A 135 -18.59 -8.02 -1.69
C SER A 135 -17.81 -9.21 -2.25
N LYS A 136 -17.58 -9.23 -3.58
CA LYS A 136 -16.80 -10.27 -4.23
C LYS A 136 -15.29 -10.09 -3.96
N LEU A 137 -14.84 -8.84 -3.89
CA LEU A 137 -13.44 -8.51 -3.59
C LEU A 137 -13.06 -8.92 -2.17
N VAL A 138 -13.87 -8.59 -1.16
CA VAL A 138 -13.57 -8.95 0.23
C VAL A 138 -13.66 -10.45 0.48
N HIS A 139 -14.47 -11.18 -0.30
CA HIS A 139 -14.49 -12.64 -0.26
C HIS A 139 -13.18 -13.23 -0.83
N HIS A 140 -12.77 -12.75 -2.02
CA HIS A 140 -11.57 -13.24 -2.71
C HIS A 140 -10.27 -12.87 -1.99
N PHE A 141 -10.16 -11.62 -1.52
CA PHE A 141 -8.98 -11.07 -0.84
C PHE A 141 -9.15 -11.01 0.69
N ARG A 142 -9.91 -11.95 1.27
CA ARG A 142 -10.18 -11.94 2.71
C ARG A 142 -8.90 -11.91 3.52
N GLY A 143 -8.84 -10.95 4.47
CA GLY A 143 -7.67 -10.78 5.34
C GLY A 143 -6.53 -9.94 4.76
N MET A 144 -6.64 -9.51 3.50
CA MET A 144 -5.69 -8.60 2.88
C MET A 144 -5.63 -7.27 3.63
N ARG A 145 -4.43 -6.82 3.94
CA ARG A 145 -4.17 -5.52 4.61
C ARG A 145 -3.60 -4.52 3.63
N ILE A 146 -3.83 -3.22 3.88
CA ILE A 146 -3.09 -2.18 3.17
C ILE A 146 -1.68 -2.13 3.74
N PRO A 147 -0.65 -2.54 2.98
CA PRO A 147 0.71 -2.45 3.47
C PRO A 147 1.17 -0.99 3.46
N GLN A 148 1.77 -0.54 4.56
CA GLN A 148 2.32 0.80 4.67
C GLN A 148 3.84 0.79 4.48
N ALA A 149 4.40 1.87 3.90
CA ALA A 149 5.84 2.03 3.85
C ALA A 149 6.40 2.34 5.25
N PRO A 150 7.67 2.03 5.51
CA PRO A 150 8.32 2.30 6.79
C PRO A 150 8.26 3.76 7.21
N THR A 151 8.42 4.70 6.27
CA THR A 151 8.41 6.14 6.54
C THR A 151 7.47 6.90 5.61
N VAL A 152 6.94 8.02 6.10
CA VAL A 152 6.15 8.97 5.29
C VAL A 152 7.00 9.59 4.20
N TYR A 153 8.27 9.87 4.52
CA TYR A 153 9.23 10.40 3.57
C TYR A 153 9.42 9.47 2.36
N GLU A 154 9.62 8.16 2.57
CA GLU A 154 9.73 7.16 1.50
C GLU A 154 8.49 7.17 0.59
N THR A 155 7.30 7.23 1.20
CA THR A 155 6.05 7.26 0.45
C THR A 155 5.91 8.53 -0.38
N LEU A 156 6.25 9.70 0.17
CA LEU A 156 6.18 10.98 -0.54
C LEU A 156 7.13 11.04 -1.72
N VAL A 157 8.40 10.70 -1.52
CA VAL A 157 9.38 10.68 -2.60
C VAL A 157 8.96 9.69 -3.69
N SER A 158 8.51 8.49 -3.29
CA SER A 158 8.00 7.50 -4.24
C SER A 158 6.80 8.02 -5.02
N ALA A 159 5.82 8.63 -4.34
CA ALA A 159 4.64 9.18 -4.99
C ALA A 159 4.98 10.33 -5.96
N ILE A 160 5.97 11.18 -5.64
CA ILE A 160 6.46 12.20 -6.57
C ILE A 160 7.08 11.55 -7.82
N LEU A 161 7.84 10.47 -7.66
CA LEU A 161 8.42 9.74 -8.78
C LEU A 161 7.34 9.09 -9.66
N ASP A 162 6.26 8.59 -9.05
CA ASP A 162 5.17 7.89 -9.72
C ASP A 162 4.23 8.82 -10.52
N GLN A 163 4.27 10.15 -10.27
CA GLN A 163 3.41 11.12 -10.97
C GLN A 163 3.60 11.10 -12.49
N GLN A 164 2.52 11.00 -13.25
CA GLN A 164 2.47 11.16 -14.72
C GLN A 164 3.45 10.27 -15.51
N VAL A 165 3.78 9.10 -14.98
CA VAL A 165 4.63 8.11 -15.67
C VAL A 165 4.01 6.72 -15.55
N ASN A 166 4.46 5.78 -16.40
CA ASN A 166 4.09 4.39 -16.19
C ASN A 166 4.90 3.78 -15.03
N LEU A 167 4.34 2.77 -14.38
CA LEU A 167 4.92 2.17 -13.18
C LEU A 167 6.28 1.51 -13.40
N SER A 168 6.49 0.91 -14.58
CA SER A 168 7.78 0.29 -14.90
C SER A 168 8.90 1.33 -14.93
N PHE A 169 8.66 2.47 -15.54
CA PHE A 169 9.61 3.59 -15.55
C PHE A 169 9.80 4.17 -14.14
N ALA A 170 8.71 4.37 -13.40
CA ALA A 170 8.79 4.84 -12.01
C ALA A 170 9.63 3.91 -11.13
N HIS A 171 9.47 2.59 -11.29
CA HIS A 171 10.27 1.59 -10.57
C HIS A 171 11.76 1.69 -10.92
N GLN A 172 12.10 1.82 -12.21
CA GLN A 172 13.49 1.97 -12.66
C GLN A 172 14.14 3.24 -12.07
N VAL A 173 13.42 4.36 -12.10
CA VAL A 173 13.91 5.63 -11.53
C VAL A 173 14.07 5.53 -10.01
N LYS A 174 13.13 4.90 -9.31
CA LYS A 174 13.23 4.64 -7.88
C LYS A 174 14.42 3.76 -7.55
N LYS A 175 14.63 2.69 -8.34
CA LYS A 175 15.81 1.81 -8.19
C LYS A 175 17.10 2.61 -8.35
N ALA A 176 17.21 3.43 -9.39
CA ALA A 176 18.38 4.27 -9.63
C ALA A 176 18.63 5.25 -8.47
N LEU A 177 17.57 5.85 -7.91
CA LEU A 177 17.68 6.73 -6.75
C LEU A 177 18.20 5.99 -5.50
N VAL A 178 17.65 4.81 -5.21
CA VAL A 178 18.06 3.97 -4.07
C VAL A 178 19.49 3.45 -4.25
N ASP A 179 19.86 3.02 -5.44
CA ASP A 179 21.22 2.55 -5.73
C ASP A 179 22.28 3.65 -5.57
N ALA A 180 21.91 4.90 -5.94
CA ALA A 180 22.84 6.04 -5.89
C ALA A 180 22.96 6.69 -4.49
N TYR A 181 21.89 6.72 -3.72
CA TYR A 181 21.81 7.50 -2.47
C TYR A 181 21.35 6.70 -1.25
N GLY A 182 20.90 5.46 -1.42
CA GLY A 182 20.50 4.58 -0.33
C GLY A 182 21.69 3.98 0.40
N ALA A 183 21.59 3.88 1.73
CA ALA A 183 22.55 3.11 2.52
C ALA A 183 22.40 1.61 2.23
N LYS A 184 23.45 0.84 2.56
CA LYS A 184 23.50 -0.61 2.32
C LYS A 184 23.92 -1.33 3.61
N LEU A 185 23.29 -2.50 3.82
CA LEU A 185 23.69 -3.46 4.85
C LEU A 185 24.00 -4.79 4.17
N GLU A 186 25.14 -5.37 4.53
CA GLU A 186 25.52 -6.72 4.10
C GLU A 186 25.16 -7.71 5.21
N PHE A 187 24.38 -8.74 4.89
CA PHE A 187 23.98 -9.77 5.83
C PHE A 187 23.85 -11.11 5.11
N GLU A 188 24.48 -12.15 5.63
CA GLU A 188 24.49 -13.52 5.07
C GLU A 188 24.81 -13.54 3.55
N GLY A 189 25.79 -12.74 3.12
CA GLY A 189 26.22 -12.65 1.72
C GLY A 189 25.25 -11.90 0.79
N SER A 190 24.19 -11.32 1.31
CA SER A 190 23.21 -10.52 0.57
C SER A 190 23.28 -9.05 0.94
N CYS A 191 23.06 -8.17 -0.06
CA CYS A 191 23.05 -6.73 0.13
C CYS A 191 21.61 -6.22 0.28
N TYR A 192 21.31 -5.62 1.42
CA TYR A 192 20.01 -4.99 1.74
C TYR A 192 20.12 -3.48 1.65
N ARG A 193 19.30 -2.87 0.81
CA ARG A 193 19.28 -1.42 0.61
C ARG A 193 18.31 -0.74 1.58
N ILE A 194 18.68 0.45 2.01
CA ILE A 194 17.82 1.35 2.77
C ILE A 194 17.39 2.50 1.87
N PHE A 195 16.14 2.93 1.92
CA PHE A 195 15.68 4.08 1.17
C PHE A 195 16.50 5.33 1.51
N PRO A 196 16.88 6.18 0.54
CA PRO A 196 17.66 7.39 0.79
C PRO A 196 17.04 8.26 1.88
N GLN A 197 17.84 8.64 2.87
CA GLN A 197 17.38 9.50 3.94
C GLN A 197 17.34 10.97 3.50
N PRO A 198 16.55 11.84 4.15
CA PRO A 198 16.49 13.26 3.83
C PRO A 198 17.87 13.92 3.71
N ALA A 199 18.80 13.60 4.61
CA ALA A 199 20.15 14.15 4.59
C ALA A 199 20.90 13.85 3.29
N ALA A 200 20.72 12.65 2.72
CA ALA A 200 21.40 12.26 1.48
C ALA A 200 20.88 13.03 0.26
N LEU A 201 19.57 13.33 0.22
CA LEU A 201 18.95 14.01 -0.93
C LEU A 201 18.93 15.55 -0.79
N ALA A 202 18.99 16.07 0.43
CA ALA A 202 19.00 17.52 0.70
C ALA A 202 20.22 18.25 0.12
N ILE A 203 21.37 17.55 0.05
CA ILE A 203 22.64 18.09 -0.46
C ILE A 203 22.84 17.93 -1.96
N THR A 204 21.94 17.18 -2.64
CA THR A 204 22.01 16.94 -4.07
C THR A 204 21.61 18.18 -4.89
N THR A 205 21.97 18.15 -6.16
CA THR A 205 21.55 19.15 -7.13
C THR A 205 20.49 18.59 -8.08
N PRO A 206 19.64 19.45 -8.67
CA PRO A 206 18.71 18.99 -9.72
C PRO A 206 19.39 18.32 -10.90
N GLY A 207 20.65 18.70 -11.21
CA GLY A 207 21.45 18.12 -12.28
C GLY A 207 21.81 16.67 -12.00
N GLU A 208 22.19 16.34 -10.76
CA GLU A 208 22.51 14.97 -10.34
C GLU A 208 21.29 14.07 -10.41
N LEU A 209 20.14 14.50 -9.89
CA LEU A 209 18.91 13.71 -9.94
C LEU A 209 18.40 13.54 -11.39
N ARG A 210 18.63 14.51 -12.27
CA ARG A 210 18.28 14.38 -13.70
C ARG A 210 19.09 13.30 -14.42
N ARG A 211 20.33 13.01 -14.00
CA ARG A 211 21.12 11.89 -14.54
C ARG A 211 20.46 10.54 -14.25
N LEU A 212 19.63 10.46 -13.18
CA LEU A 212 18.80 9.30 -12.85
C LEU A 212 17.44 9.31 -13.57
N GLN A 213 17.28 10.12 -14.62
CA GLN A 213 16.04 10.29 -15.39
C GLN A 213 14.87 10.91 -14.59
N ILE A 214 15.15 11.55 -13.45
CA ILE A 214 14.16 12.30 -12.68
C ILE A 214 13.96 13.66 -13.36
N SER A 215 12.71 14.03 -13.70
CA SER A 215 12.44 15.32 -14.35
C SER A 215 12.86 16.50 -13.46
N GLY A 216 13.23 17.63 -14.08
CA GLY A 216 13.68 18.81 -13.35
C GLY A 216 12.71 19.30 -12.25
N PRO A 217 11.38 19.39 -12.51
CA PRO A 217 10.42 19.70 -11.45
C PRO A 217 10.44 18.70 -10.29
N LYS A 218 10.37 17.39 -10.56
CA LYS A 218 10.41 16.34 -9.54
C LYS A 218 11.70 16.39 -8.73
N ALA A 219 12.85 16.59 -9.38
CA ALA A 219 14.15 16.74 -8.71
C ALA A 219 14.10 17.91 -7.70
N ARG A 220 13.60 19.07 -8.11
CA ARG A 220 13.45 20.23 -7.20
C ARG A 220 12.49 19.95 -6.04
N TYR A 221 11.38 19.25 -6.28
CA TYR A 221 10.43 18.90 -5.22
C TYR A 221 11.04 17.94 -4.20
N ILE A 222 11.73 16.91 -4.65
CA ILE A 222 12.41 15.93 -3.78
C ILE A 222 13.47 16.62 -2.93
N ILE A 223 14.32 17.47 -3.52
CA ILE A 223 15.36 18.21 -2.79
C ILE A 223 14.74 19.15 -1.77
N ALA A 224 13.70 19.90 -2.16
CA ALA A 224 13.02 20.84 -1.26
C ALA A 224 12.37 20.09 -0.07
N LEU A 225 11.66 19.00 -0.33
CA LEU A 225 11.07 18.14 0.69
C LEU A 225 12.14 17.58 1.64
N SER A 226 13.27 17.13 1.08
CA SER A 226 14.38 16.58 1.86
C SER A 226 15.00 17.62 2.79
N ARG A 227 15.18 18.86 2.32
CA ARG A 227 15.65 19.97 3.12
C ARG A 227 14.67 20.34 4.23
N ALA A 228 13.39 20.44 3.91
CA ALA A 228 12.36 20.76 4.89
C ALA A 228 12.20 19.67 5.97
N ALA A 229 12.38 18.40 5.60
CA ALA A 229 12.40 17.30 6.57
C ALA A 229 13.66 17.30 7.44
N LEU A 230 14.81 17.71 6.87
CA LEU A 230 16.09 17.74 7.58
C LEU A 230 16.19 18.92 8.56
N ASP A 231 15.70 20.10 8.17
CA ASP A 231 15.73 21.32 9.01
C ASP A 231 14.54 21.43 9.98
N GLY A 232 13.63 20.46 9.96
CA GLY A 232 12.46 20.42 10.84
C GLY A 232 11.31 21.33 10.42
N SER A 233 11.36 21.99 9.25
CA SER A 233 10.24 22.79 8.70
C SER A 233 8.98 21.93 8.47
N ILE A 234 9.16 20.64 8.27
CA ILE A 234 8.11 19.62 8.28
C ILE A 234 8.52 18.40 9.09
N ASP A 235 7.71 18.07 10.10
CA ASP A 235 7.78 16.76 10.75
C ASP A 235 6.86 15.79 9.99
N LEU A 236 7.47 15.00 9.08
CA LEU A 236 6.74 14.07 8.23
C LEU A 236 6.18 12.89 9.02
N GLU A 237 6.94 12.36 9.97
CA GLU A 237 6.47 11.21 10.75
C GLU A 237 5.41 11.64 11.79
N GLY A 238 5.51 12.85 12.34
CA GLY A 238 4.50 13.44 13.21
C GLY A 238 3.14 13.71 12.53
N LEU A 239 3.08 13.67 11.18
CA LEU A 239 1.78 13.70 10.47
C LEU A 239 0.87 12.53 10.85
N ARG A 240 1.41 11.44 11.39
CA ARG A 240 0.65 10.27 11.86
C ARG A 240 -0.20 10.58 13.09
N ASP A 241 0.23 11.58 13.88
CA ASP A 241 -0.41 11.98 15.12
C ASP A 241 -1.48 13.06 14.90
N LEU A 242 -1.55 13.58 13.67
CA LEU A 242 -2.56 14.57 13.30
C LEU A 242 -3.88 13.92 12.87
N GLU A 243 -4.97 14.64 13.10
CA GLU A 243 -6.26 14.29 12.50
C GLU A 243 -6.13 14.21 10.96
N PRO A 244 -6.82 13.28 10.29
CA PRO A 244 -6.68 13.03 8.85
C PRO A 244 -6.81 14.28 7.98
N PHE A 245 -7.75 15.18 8.30
CA PHE A 245 -7.92 16.42 7.57
C PHE A 245 -6.71 17.35 7.73
N SER A 246 -6.20 17.50 8.95
CA SER A 246 -5.06 18.36 9.26
C SER A 246 -3.78 17.83 8.59
N ALA A 247 -3.55 16.52 8.61
CA ALA A 247 -2.43 15.90 7.92
C ALA A 247 -2.51 16.12 6.39
N HIS A 248 -3.71 16.00 5.81
CA HIS A 248 -3.94 16.23 4.38
C HIS A 248 -3.64 17.69 4.00
N GLU A 249 -4.19 18.66 4.74
CA GLU A 249 -3.92 20.08 4.52
C GLU A 249 -2.43 20.43 4.67
N ARG A 250 -1.75 19.79 5.63
CA ARG A 250 -0.30 19.99 5.83
C ARG A 250 0.49 19.47 4.63
N LEU A 251 0.12 18.29 4.10
CA LEU A 251 0.75 17.72 2.91
C LEU A 251 0.54 18.61 1.67
N LEU A 252 -0.64 19.16 1.47
CA LEU A 252 -0.95 20.02 0.31
C LEU A 252 -0.12 21.33 0.27
N ARG A 253 0.47 21.76 1.36
CA ARG A 253 1.37 22.92 1.40
C ARG A 253 2.73 22.64 0.80
N GLU A 254 3.10 21.37 0.67
CA GLU A 254 4.40 20.98 0.14
C GLU A 254 4.42 21.06 -1.40
N LYS A 255 5.49 21.66 -1.94
CA LYS A 255 5.65 21.78 -3.39
C LYS A 255 5.77 20.40 -4.04
N GLY A 256 4.96 20.17 -5.05
CA GLY A 256 4.91 18.89 -5.75
C GLY A 256 3.94 17.87 -5.13
N VAL A 257 3.27 18.23 -4.04
CA VAL A 257 2.21 17.41 -3.42
C VAL A 257 0.85 17.97 -3.82
N GLY A 258 0.18 17.28 -4.75
CA GLY A 258 -1.19 17.55 -5.13
C GLY A 258 -2.20 16.67 -4.38
N PRO A 259 -3.52 16.88 -4.62
CA PRO A 259 -4.58 16.11 -3.96
C PRO A 259 -4.41 14.60 -4.07
N TRP A 260 -4.05 14.08 -5.26
CA TRP A 260 -3.79 12.66 -5.46
C TRP A 260 -2.64 12.16 -4.56
N THR A 261 -1.52 12.90 -4.52
CA THR A 261 -0.36 12.53 -3.70
C THR A 261 -0.70 12.52 -2.22
N ALA A 262 -1.40 13.56 -1.74
CA ALA A 262 -1.80 13.65 -0.33
C ALA A 262 -2.74 12.49 0.08
N GLN A 263 -3.73 12.15 -0.76
CA GLN A 263 -4.62 11.01 -0.54
C GLN A 263 -3.86 9.67 -0.56
N TYR A 264 -2.93 9.51 -1.50
CA TYR A 264 -2.09 8.32 -1.61
C TYR A 264 -1.20 8.13 -0.37
N VAL A 265 -0.56 9.18 0.10
CA VAL A 265 0.26 9.18 1.34
C VAL A 265 -0.60 8.85 2.56
N GLY A 266 -1.78 9.45 2.67
CA GLY A 266 -2.74 9.14 3.72
C GLY A 266 -3.06 7.66 3.79
N LEU A 267 -3.33 7.04 2.64
CA LEU A 267 -3.66 5.62 2.52
C LEU A 267 -2.44 4.71 2.75
N ARG A 268 -1.28 5.03 2.14
CA ARG A 268 -0.13 4.12 2.05
C ARG A 268 0.90 4.31 3.16
N SER A 269 0.80 5.36 3.95
CA SER A 269 1.79 5.67 4.97
C SER A 269 1.22 6.16 6.29
N LEU A 270 0.16 6.96 6.28
CA LEU A 270 -0.46 7.47 7.52
C LEU A 270 -1.52 6.52 8.09
N GLY A 271 -1.97 5.51 7.32
CA GLY A 271 -2.99 4.55 7.77
C GLY A 271 -4.40 5.15 7.84
N HIS A 272 -4.65 6.28 7.18
CA HIS A 272 -5.98 6.89 7.17
C HIS A 272 -6.97 5.99 6.41
N LEU A 273 -8.12 5.72 7.02
CA LEU A 273 -9.10 4.77 6.49
C LEU A 273 -10.01 5.35 5.42
N ASP A 274 -10.06 6.68 5.28
CA ASP A 274 -11.05 7.35 4.42
C ASP A 274 -10.43 8.20 3.30
N CYS A 275 -9.24 7.85 2.84
CA CYS A 275 -8.60 8.47 1.68
C CYS A 275 -9.19 7.97 0.37
N LEU A 276 -9.39 8.88 -0.58
CA LEU A 276 -9.90 8.59 -1.92
C LEU A 276 -9.10 9.35 -2.98
N PRO A 277 -8.10 8.75 -3.62
CA PRO A 277 -7.39 9.36 -4.75
C PRO A 277 -8.26 9.31 -6.02
N ALA A 278 -9.36 10.06 -6.04
CA ALA A 278 -10.38 10.00 -7.08
C ALA A 278 -9.88 10.31 -8.50
N ALA A 279 -8.76 11.05 -8.60
CA ALA A 279 -8.09 11.34 -9.86
C ALA A 279 -7.15 10.22 -10.34
N ASP A 280 -7.02 9.13 -9.58
CA ASP A 280 -6.20 7.98 -9.97
C ASP A 280 -6.77 7.27 -11.18
N VAL A 281 -6.00 7.23 -12.27
CA VAL A 281 -6.44 6.64 -13.54
C VAL A 281 -6.63 5.12 -13.41
N GLY A 282 -5.82 4.45 -12.59
CA GLY A 282 -5.98 3.01 -12.30
C GLY A 282 -7.31 2.74 -11.60
N LEU A 283 -7.61 3.51 -10.55
CA LEU A 283 -8.89 3.43 -9.84
C LEU A 283 -10.08 3.71 -10.78
N GLN A 284 -10.00 4.77 -11.60
CA GLN A 284 -11.05 5.12 -12.57
C GLN A 284 -11.29 3.98 -13.56
N LYS A 285 -10.24 3.35 -14.10
CA LYS A 285 -10.35 2.19 -15.02
C LYS A 285 -10.99 0.98 -14.32
N VAL A 286 -10.62 0.70 -13.09
CA VAL A 286 -11.22 -0.40 -12.31
C VAL A 286 -12.70 -0.14 -12.07
N ILE A 287 -13.06 1.07 -11.62
CA ILE A 287 -14.46 1.46 -11.42
C ILE A 287 -15.23 1.36 -12.73
N GLN A 288 -14.71 1.87 -13.85
CA GLN A 288 -15.33 1.73 -15.16
C GLN A 288 -15.64 0.26 -15.46
N ARG A 289 -14.68 -0.61 -15.29
CA ARG A 289 -14.76 -2.04 -15.60
C ARG A 289 -15.78 -2.77 -14.72
N LEU A 290 -15.63 -2.66 -13.39
CA LEU A 290 -16.41 -3.43 -12.43
C LEU A 290 -17.87 -2.92 -12.31
N TYR A 291 -18.06 -1.61 -12.43
CA TYR A 291 -19.41 -1.02 -12.37
C TYR A 291 -20.09 -0.88 -13.72
N GLY A 292 -19.40 -1.26 -14.81
CA GLY A 292 -19.99 -1.31 -16.17
C GLY A 292 -20.27 0.07 -16.75
N LEU A 293 -19.41 1.06 -16.48
CA LEU A 293 -19.60 2.41 -17.02
C LEU A 293 -19.16 2.46 -18.49
N ARG A 294 -19.92 3.19 -19.32
CA ARG A 294 -19.60 3.36 -20.75
C ARG A 294 -18.34 4.18 -20.99
N LYS A 295 -18.07 5.18 -20.14
CA LYS A 295 -16.92 6.08 -20.24
C LYS A 295 -16.12 6.03 -18.93
N LEU A 296 -14.86 6.40 -19.02
CA LEU A 296 -14.01 6.58 -17.84
C LEU A 296 -14.63 7.65 -16.93
N PRO A 297 -14.87 7.34 -15.64
CA PRO A 297 -15.48 8.30 -14.73
C PRO A 297 -14.52 9.45 -14.43
N THR A 298 -15.03 10.66 -14.31
CA THR A 298 -14.31 11.80 -13.76
C THR A 298 -14.07 11.62 -12.26
N SER A 299 -13.15 12.38 -11.68
CA SER A 299 -12.90 12.39 -10.22
C SER A 299 -14.19 12.65 -9.43
N THR A 300 -14.99 13.66 -9.84
CA THR A 300 -16.29 13.97 -9.21
C THR A 300 -17.25 12.78 -9.28
N ARG A 301 -17.25 12.02 -10.39
CA ARG A 301 -18.08 10.82 -10.50
C ARG A 301 -17.60 9.71 -9.58
N VAL A 302 -16.27 9.52 -9.44
CA VAL A 302 -15.68 8.57 -8.49
C VAL A 302 -16.05 8.94 -7.07
N GLU A 303 -15.94 10.22 -6.68
CA GLU A 303 -16.36 10.72 -5.36
C GLU A 303 -17.82 10.41 -5.06
N ALA A 304 -18.71 10.69 -6.04
CA ALA A 304 -20.11 10.39 -5.89
C ALA A 304 -20.39 8.88 -5.70
N MET A 305 -19.69 8.03 -6.45
CA MET A 305 -19.81 6.57 -6.34
C MET A 305 -19.21 6.03 -5.03
N ALA A 306 -18.21 6.70 -4.48
CA ALA A 306 -17.54 6.31 -3.24
C ALA A 306 -18.25 6.81 -1.96
N ARG A 307 -19.38 7.54 -2.06
CA ARG A 307 -20.15 7.97 -0.89
C ARG A 307 -20.57 6.82 0.04
N PRO A 308 -21.07 5.68 -0.49
CA PRO A 308 -21.40 4.54 0.38
C PRO A 308 -20.20 3.92 1.10
N TRP A 309 -18.97 4.23 0.68
CA TRP A 309 -17.74 3.71 1.28
C TRP A 309 -17.16 4.64 2.35
N ALA A 310 -17.87 5.72 2.72
CA ALA A 310 -17.42 6.69 3.71
C ALA A 310 -16.94 6.02 5.00
N GLY A 311 -15.82 6.50 5.53
CA GLY A 311 -15.10 5.91 6.65
C GLY A 311 -14.14 4.78 6.26
N TRP A 312 -14.29 4.17 5.07
CA TRP A 312 -13.47 3.04 4.60
C TRP A 312 -13.04 3.17 3.14
N ARG A 313 -13.04 4.40 2.59
CA ARG A 313 -12.69 4.64 1.18
C ARG A 313 -11.28 4.19 0.83
N SER A 314 -10.34 4.22 1.77
CA SER A 314 -8.98 3.70 1.57
C SER A 314 -8.98 2.20 1.28
N TYR A 315 -9.70 1.42 2.08
CA TYR A 315 -9.79 -0.03 1.88
C TYR A 315 -10.60 -0.38 0.63
N ALA A 316 -11.70 0.31 0.35
CA ALA A 316 -12.45 0.15 -0.88
C ALA A 316 -11.57 0.41 -2.11
N THR A 317 -10.81 1.52 -2.12
CA THR A 317 -9.85 1.86 -3.17
C THR A 317 -8.78 0.79 -3.33
N PHE A 318 -8.18 0.36 -2.22
CA PHE A 318 -7.11 -0.64 -2.25
C PHE A 318 -7.60 -1.98 -2.79
N TYR A 319 -8.75 -2.48 -2.33
CA TYR A 319 -9.32 -3.72 -2.85
C TYR A 319 -9.70 -3.63 -4.34
N LEU A 320 -10.16 -2.47 -4.79
CA LEU A 320 -10.37 -2.22 -6.22
C LEU A 320 -9.04 -2.29 -6.99
N TRP A 321 -7.97 -1.67 -6.48
CA TRP A 321 -6.65 -1.72 -7.10
C TRP A 321 -6.10 -3.13 -7.25
N LEU A 322 -6.37 -4.06 -6.31
CA LEU A 322 -5.91 -5.45 -6.41
C LEU A 322 -6.37 -6.14 -7.71
N THR A 323 -7.53 -5.77 -8.25
CA THR A 323 -8.02 -6.29 -9.54
C THR A 323 -7.28 -5.74 -10.75
N TYR A 324 -6.44 -4.75 -10.56
CA TYR A 324 -5.66 -4.12 -11.63
C TYR A 324 -4.17 -4.47 -11.50
N TRP A 325 -3.67 -4.53 -10.28
CA TRP A 325 -2.25 -4.67 -10.01
C TRP A 325 -1.84 -6.11 -9.72
N GLU A 326 -2.59 -6.83 -8.91
CA GLU A 326 -2.20 -8.16 -8.45
C GLU A 326 -2.81 -9.27 -9.32
N GLU A 327 -4.09 -9.17 -9.63
CA GLU A 327 -4.81 -10.20 -10.39
C GLU A 327 -5.65 -9.59 -11.54
N PRO A 328 -5.02 -9.01 -12.58
CA PRO A 328 -5.75 -8.30 -13.65
C PRO A 328 -6.68 -9.23 -14.45
N GLU A 329 -6.29 -10.47 -14.70
CA GLU A 329 -7.13 -11.44 -15.40
C GLU A 329 -8.36 -11.84 -14.59
N TRP A 330 -8.19 -12.04 -13.27
CA TRP A 330 -9.31 -12.28 -12.39
C TRP A 330 -10.24 -11.06 -12.34
N GLY A 331 -9.69 -9.86 -12.33
CA GLY A 331 -10.46 -8.62 -12.41
C GLY A 331 -11.33 -8.50 -13.68
N VAL A 332 -10.85 -9.02 -14.82
CA VAL A 332 -11.64 -9.11 -16.05
C VAL A 332 -12.79 -10.11 -15.90
N ARG A 333 -12.50 -11.33 -15.44
CA ARG A 333 -13.52 -12.37 -15.19
C ARG A 333 -14.57 -11.91 -14.18
N LEU A 334 -14.15 -11.23 -13.11
CA LEU A 334 -15.04 -10.66 -12.11
C LEU A 334 -16.01 -9.65 -12.72
N ALA A 335 -15.53 -8.76 -13.60
CA ALA A 335 -16.38 -7.79 -14.27
C ALA A 335 -17.44 -8.45 -15.16
N GLU A 336 -17.11 -9.54 -15.83
CA GLU A 336 -18.05 -10.35 -16.62
C GLU A 336 -19.12 -11.01 -15.74
N GLN A 337 -18.71 -11.59 -14.64
CA GLN A 337 -19.61 -12.19 -13.66
C GLN A 337 -20.59 -11.16 -13.09
N ILE A 338 -20.12 -9.98 -12.67
CA ILE A 338 -20.97 -8.91 -12.16
C ILE A 338 -22.01 -8.46 -13.23
N ARG A 339 -21.59 -8.35 -14.49
CA ARG A 339 -22.51 -8.00 -15.59
C ARG A 339 -23.58 -9.07 -15.80
N SER A 340 -23.21 -10.34 -15.75
CA SER A 340 -24.13 -11.48 -15.85
C SER A 340 -25.16 -11.48 -14.73
N ASP A 341 -24.68 -11.32 -13.47
CA ASP A 341 -25.56 -11.28 -12.29
C ASP A 341 -26.59 -10.15 -12.37
N ARG A 342 -26.17 -8.97 -12.85
CA ARG A 342 -27.07 -7.82 -13.07
C ARG A 342 -28.15 -8.12 -14.12
N ARG A 343 -27.80 -8.77 -15.24
CA ARG A 343 -28.78 -9.16 -16.31
C ARG A 343 -29.79 -10.16 -15.77
N LEU A 344 -29.36 -11.18 -15.02
CA LEU A 344 -30.24 -12.17 -14.41
C LEU A 344 -31.18 -11.55 -13.39
N THR A 345 -30.71 -10.61 -12.58
CA THR A 345 -31.55 -9.90 -11.60
C THR A 345 -32.58 -9.01 -12.28
N ALA A 346 -32.21 -8.30 -13.35
CA ALA A 346 -33.13 -7.48 -14.14
C ALA A 346 -34.20 -8.34 -14.79
N SER A 347 -33.84 -9.46 -15.41
CA SER A 347 -34.76 -10.42 -16.04
C SER A 347 -35.75 -11.04 -15.04
N ARG A 348 -35.34 -11.31 -13.81
CA ARG A 348 -36.24 -11.82 -12.75
C ARG A 348 -37.21 -10.75 -12.25
N ARG A 349 -36.83 -9.47 -12.23
CA ARG A 349 -37.74 -8.36 -11.87
C ARG A 349 -38.82 -8.14 -12.92
N THR A 350 -38.50 -8.20 -14.21
CA THR A 350 -39.49 -8.09 -15.30
C THR A 350 -40.47 -9.24 -15.26
N ARG A 351 -40.04 -10.50 -15.09
CA ARG A 351 -40.94 -11.65 -14.99
C ARG A 351 -41.86 -11.63 -13.76
N ARG A 352 -41.51 -10.94 -12.68
CA ARG A 352 -42.37 -10.77 -11.51
C ARG A 352 -43.45 -9.69 -11.72
N HIS A 353 -43.23 -8.73 -12.64
CA HIS A 353 -44.22 -7.72 -12.98
C HIS A 353 -45.23 -8.20 -14.04
N ASP A 354 -44.88 -9.20 -14.85
CA ASP A 354 -45.72 -9.80 -15.88
C ASP A 354 -46.50 -11.02 -15.36
N GLY A 355 -46.71 -11.13 -14.06
CA GLY A 355 -47.58 -12.15 -13.46
C GLY A 355 -49.04 -11.99 -13.93
N PRO A 356 -49.80 -13.09 -14.07
CA PRO A 356 -51.06 -13.10 -14.79
C PRO A 356 -52.08 -12.12 -14.20
N SER A 357 -52.40 -11.08 -14.98
CA SER A 357 -53.57 -10.25 -14.70
C SER A 357 -54.79 -11.15 -14.62
N GLN A 358 -55.41 -11.25 -13.46
CA GLN A 358 -56.70 -11.92 -13.27
C GLN A 358 -57.70 -11.33 -14.27
N LYS A 359 -58.01 -12.10 -15.32
CA LYS A 359 -59.21 -11.90 -16.12
C LYS A 359 -60.39 -12.01 -15.17
N ARG A 360 -60.91 -10.89 -14.66
CA ARG A 360 -62.22 -10.82 -14.00
C ARG A 360 -63.30 -11.21 -15.02
N ASN A 361 -63.75 -12.46 -14.93
CA ASN A 361 -64.92 -12.97 -15.56
C ASN A 361 -66.16 -12.11 -15.16
N ARG A 362 -66.60 -11.21 -16.05
CA ARG A 362 -67.94 -10.72 -16.01
C ARG A 362 -68.82 -11.75 -16.75
N LYS A 363 -69.39 -12.66 -15.98
CA LYS A 363 -70.60 -13.44 -16.45
C LYS A 363 -71.83 -12.89 -15.74
N HIS A 364 -72.75 -12.45 -16.58
CA HIS A 364 -74.21 -12.49 -16.51
C HIS A 364 -74.95 -11.91 -15.29
N ARG A 365 -75.78 -10.90 -15.61
CA ARG A 365 -77.18 -11.02 -15.31
C ARG A 365 -77.96 -10.41 -16.46
N ALA A 366 -78.96 -11.23 -16.93
CA ALA A 366 -80.04 -10.91 -17.84
C ALA A 366 -80.97 -9.90 -17.21
#